data_2e5058096a5e08a4fef35710238cdb61
#
_entry.id   2e5058096a5e08a4fef35710238cdb61
#
_cell.length_a   1.000
_cell.length_b   1.000
_cell.length_c   1.000
_cell.angle_alpha   90.00
_cell.angle_beta   90.00
_cell.angle_gamma   90.00
#
_symmetry.space_group_name_H-M   'P 1'
#
loop_
_entity.id
_entity.type
_entity.pdbx_description
1 polymer ?
#
loop_
_entity_poly.entity_id
_entity_poly.type
_entity_poly.pdbx_seq_one_letter_code
_entity_poly.pdbx_strand_id
1 'polypeptide(L)'
;YTLKDFKKIKEYDVEFEGWGITNDGTNLIISAGGSNELLYYNPAGFTLLRRQSITESGVPADSLNELEFIDGFIYANQYQTPYILKISPVSGEVVAKTDISDLWTRSKARNANLDVPNGIAYDAATKKIYVTGKWWPELYEVQFGQ
;
A
#
# COMPACT_ATOMS: atom_id res chain seq x y z
N TYR A 1 11.15 -12.78 -8.93
CA TYR A 1 12.53 -12.43 -9.32
C TYR A 1 13.49 -12.69 -8.18
N THR A 2 14.75 -13.01 -8.47
CA THR A 2 15.84 -13.07 -7.48
C THR A 2 16.28 -11.66 -7.12
N LEU A 3 16.63 -11.42 -5.85
CA LEU A 3 17.18 -10.11 -5.42
C LEU A 3 18.58 -9.83 -5.97
N LYS A 4 19.37 -10.89 -6.22
CA LYS A 4 20.77 -10.78 -6.64
C LYS A 4 20.95 -10.26 -8.06
N ASP A 5 20.17 -10.76 -9.01
CA ASP A 5 20.39 -10.57 -10.45
C ASP A 5 19.08 -10.34 -11.24
N PHE A 6 17.97 -10.12 -10.52
CA PHE A 6 16.66 -9.79 -11.06
C PHE A 6 16.14 -10.80 -12.10
N LYS A 7 16.53 -12.08 -11.97
CA LYS A 7 16.02 -13.14 -12.85
C LYS A 7 14.62 -13.55 -12.45
N LYS A 8 13.74 -13.70 -13.44
CA LYS A 8 12.38 -14.20 -13.21
C LYS A 8 12.44 -15.64 -12.71
N ILE A 9 11.88 -15.90 -11.52
CA ILE A 9 11.77 -17.22 -10.91
C ILE A 9 10.48 -17.88 -11.36
N LYS A 10 9.36 -17.16 -11.24
CA LYS A 10 8.03 -17.66 -11.54
C LYS A 10 7.09 -16.53 -11.90
N GLU A 11 6.03 -16.86 -12.60
CA GLU A 11 4.95 -15.96 -13.00
C GLU A 11 3.62 -16.63 -12.68
N TYR A 12 2.64 -15.81 -12.31
CA TYR A 12 1.29 -16.26 -12.04
C TYR A 12 0.31 -15.31 -12.72
N ASP A 13 -0.71 -15.88 -13.34
CA ASP A 13 -1.81 -15.12 -13.92
C ASP A 13 -2.84 -14.80 -12.84
N VAL A 14 -3.44 -13.62 -12.93
CA VAL A 14 -4.51 -13.15 -12.06
C VAL A 14 -5.67 -12.65 -12.91
N GLU A 15 -6.91 -12.87 -12.45
CA GLU A 15 -8.13 -12.46 -13.15
C GLU A 15 -8.65 -11.09 -12.67
N PHE A 16 -7.79 -10.28 -12.08
CA PHE A 16 -8.13 -8.94 -11.57
C PHE A 16 -6.98 -7.96 -11.84
N GLU A 17 -7.29 -6.68 -11.82
CA GLU A 17 -6.27 -5.63 -11.86
C GLU A 17 -5.65 -5.47 -10.46
N GLY A 18 -4.41 -5.91 -10.28
CA GLY A 18 -3.64 -5.71 -9.04
C GLY A 18 -3.06 -4.30 -8.99
N TRP A 19 -3.27 -3.58 -7.89
CA TRP A 19 -2.76 -2.22 -7.72
C TRP A 19 -1.59 -2.13 -6.76
N GLY A 20 -1.66 -2.80 -5.62
CA GLY A 20 -0.61 -2.82 -4.61
C GLY A 20 -0.37 -4.22 -4.09
N ILE A 21 0.83 -4.46 -3.57
CA ILE A 21 1.22 -5.73 -2.98
C ILE A 21 2.17 -5.50 -1.81
N THR A 22 1.89 -6.17 -0.69
CA THR A 22 2.79 -6.25 0.46
C THR A 22 2.81 -7.68 1.02
N ASN A 23 3.49 -7.91 2.13
CA ASN A 23 3.48 -9.19 2.83
C ASN A 23 3.50 -9.00 4.36
N ASP A 24 2.86 -9.92 5.08
CA ASP A 24 2.85 -9.96 6.55
C ASP A 24 3.90 -10.93 7.14
N GLY A 25 4.86 -11.36 6.33
CA GLY A 25 5.86 -12.38 6.66
C GLY A 25 5.39 -13.81 6.39
N THR A 26 4.09 -14.01 6.11
CA THR A 26 3.49 -15.33 5.85
C THR A 26 2.73 -15.33 4.52
N ASN A 27 1.95 -14.29 4.26
CA ASN A 27 1.08 -14.17 3.10
C ASN A 27 1.49 -12.98 2.24
N LEU A 28 1.19 -13.06 0.95
CA LEU A 28 1.10 -11.89 0.09
C LEU A 28 -0.28 -11.24 0.27
N ILE A 29 -0.32 -9.92 0.35
CA ILE A 29 -1.54 -9.13 0.50
C ILE A 29 -1.63 -8.20 -0.70
N ILE A 30 -2.71 -8.29 -1.46
CA ILE A 30 -2.88 -7.57 -2.73
C ILE A 30 -4.14 -6.74 -2.69
N SER A 31 -4.08 -5.49 -3.10
CA SER A 31 -5.25 -4.65 -3.38
C SER A 31 -5.73 -4.88 -4.80
N ALA A 32 -7.03 -5.11 -4.98
CA ALA A 32 -7.67 -5.26 -6.28
C ALA A 32 -8.24 -3.91 -6.74
N GLY A 33 -7.95 -3.51 -7.97
CA GLY A 33 -8.19 -2.17 -8.51
C GLY A 33 -9.58 -1.61 -8.21
N GLY A 34 -9.62 -0.45 -7.56
CA GLY A 34 -10.84 0.29 -7.26
C GLY A 34 -11.74 -0.29 -6.17
N SER A 35 -11.44 -1.48 -5.65
CA SER A 35 -12.28 -2.12 -4.63
C SER A 35 -11.85 -1.74 -3.20
N ASN A 36 -12.70 -2.11 -2.24
CA ASN A 36 -12.40 -2.09 -0.81
C ASN A 36 -11.93 -3.46 -0.28
N GLU A 37 -11.40 -4.33 -1.15
CA GLU A 37 -10.97 -5.67 -0.75
C GLU A 37 -9.45 -5.80 -0.75
N LEU A 38 -8.92 -6.51 0.25
CA LEU A 38 -7.57 -7.05 0.28
C LEU A 38 -7.62 -8.57 0.09
N LEU A 39 -6.80 -9.05 -0.84
CA LEU A 39 -6.69 -10.45 -1.21
C LEU A 39 -5.43 -11.05 -0.59
N TYR A 40 -5.59 -12.11 0.20
CA TYR A 40 -4.48 -12.79 0.85
C TYR A 40 -4.13 -14.06 0.09
N TYR A 41 -2.88 -14.18 -0.32
CA TYR A 41 -2.37 -15.32 -1.09
C TYR A 41 -1.25 -16.04 -0.36
N ASN A 42 -1.25 -17.37 -0.46
CA ASN A 42 -0.10 -18.18 -0.09
C ASN A 42 1.02 -17.98 -1.12
N PRO A 43 2.23 -17.52 -0.72
CA PRO A 43 3.30 -17.23 -1.67
C PRO A 43 3.86 -18.48 -2.37
N ALA A 44 3.80 -19.65 -1.73
CA ALA A 44 4.37 -20.88 -2.30
C ALA A 44 3.65 -21.37 -3.57
N GLY A 45 2.31 -21.30 -3.57
CA GLY A 45 1.48 -21.76 -4.70
C GLY A 45 0.66 -20.65 -5.35
N PHE A 46 0.76 -19.42 -4.85
CA PHE A 46 -0.08 -18.30 -5.24
C PHE A 46 -1.59 -18.65 -5.19
N THR A 47 -2.00 -19.29 -4.10
CA THR A 47 -3.38 -19.71 -3.87
C THR A 47 -4.08 -18.70 -3.01
N LEU A 48 -5.24 -18.22 -3.44
CA LEU A 48 -6.09 -17.32 -2.65
C LEU A 48 -6.55 -18.02 -1.37
N LEU A 49 -6.23 -17.42 -0.24
CA LEU A 49 -6.60 -17.91 1.09
C LEU A 49 -7.86 -17.24 1.63
N ARG A 50 -7.98 -15.93 1.47
CA ARG A 50 -9.14 -15.15 1.92
C ARG A 50 -9.26 -13.83 1.18
N ARG A 51 -10.47 -13.28 1.19
CA ARG A 51 -10.80 -11.90 0.85
C ARG A 51 -11.19 -11.18 2.12
N GLN A 52 -10.76 -9.95 2.29
CA GLN A 52 -11.10 -9.12 3.45
C GLN A 52 -11.61 -7.77 2.97
N SER A 53 -12.88 -7.50 3.26
CA SER A 53 -13.44 -6.17 3.02
C SER A 53 -12.90 -5.18 4.04
N ILE A 54 -12.53 -4.00 3.57
CA ILE A 54 -12.00 -2.91 4.38
C ILE A 54 -13.08 -1.85 4.57
N THR A 55 -13.23 -1.39 5.81
CA THR A 55 -14.23 -0.39 6.17
C THR A 55 -13.61 0.73 6.99
N GLU A 56 -14.16 1.93 6.87
CA GLU A 56 -13.88 3.09 7.72
C GLU A 56 -15.18 3.48 8.42
N SER A 57 -15.26 3.29 9.74
CA SER A 57 -16.48 3.54 10.54
C SER A 57 -17.72 2.81 9.99
N GLY A 58 -17.56 1.55 9.55
CA GLY A 58 -18.62 0.71 9.01
C GLY A 58 -19.00 0.99 7.55
N VAL A 59 -18.36 1.95 6.89
CA VAL A 59 -18.57 2.26 5.46
C VAL A 59 -17.42 1.63 4.64
N PRO A 60 -17.67 1.05 3.45
CA PRO A 60 -16.60 0.55 2.59
C PRO A 60 -15.53 1.60 2.31
N ALA A 61 -14.27 1.27 2.58
CA ALA A 61 -13.12 2.09 2.25
C ALA A 61 -12.50 1.57 0.94
N ASP A 62 -12.95 2.10 -0.17
CA ASP A 62 -12.54 1.70 -1.52
C ASP A 62 -11.26 2.40 -2.01
N SER A 63 -10.89 2.09 -3.24
CA SER A 63 -9.75 2.69 -3.93
C SER A 63 -8.41 2.45 -3.23
N LEU A 64 -8.27 1.31 -2.56
CA LEU A 64 -7.02 0.87 -1.95
C LEU A 64 -6.00 0.60 -3.05
N ASN A 65 -4.84 1.25 -2.96
CA ASN A 65 -3.81 1.15 -3.98
C ASN A 65 -2.53 0.55 -3.41
N GLU A 66 -1.45 1.28 -3.40
CA GLU A 66 -0.16 0.81 -2.91
C GLU A 66 -0.24 0.44 -1.43
N LEU A 67 0.46 -0.62 -1.03
CA LEU A 67 0.37 -1.25 0.28
C LEU A 67 1.74 -1.44 0.90
N GLU A 68 1.82 -1.19 2.22
CA GLU A 68 2.99 -1.57 3.02
C GLU A 68 2.55 -2.14 4.38
N PHE A 69 3.23 -3.21 4.83
CA PHE A 69 2.98 -3.82 6.14
C PHE A 69 3.99 -3.32 7.16
N ILE A 70 3.52 -2.57 8.16
CA ILE A 70 4.37 -1.92 9.16
C ILE A 70 3.87 -2.25 10.56
N ASP A 71 4.72 -2.89 11.36
CA ASP A 71 4.48 -3.18 12.78
C ASP A 71 3.07 -3.73 13.08
N GLY A 72 2.63 -4.71 12.28
CA GLY A 72 1.36 -5.42 12.47
C GLY A 72 0.13 -4.77 11.84
N PHE A 73 0.29 -3.68 11.10
CA PHE A 73 -0.78 -3.00 10.37
C PHE A 73 -0.48 -2.90 8.87
N ILE A 74 -1.54 -2.83 8.06
CA ILE A 74 -1.43 -2.55 6.63
C ILE A 74 -1.62 -1.04 6.44
N TYR A 75 -0.70 -0.41 5.74
CA TYR A 75 -0.84 0.98 5.30
C TYR A 75 -1.14 0.96 3.82
N ALA A 76 -2.13 1.75 3.40
CA ALA A 76 -2.58 1.81 2.01
C ALA A 76 -2.73 3.25 1.55
N ASN A 77 -2.18 3.59 0.38
CA ASN A 77 -2.60 4.80 -0.31
C ASN A 77 -4.05 4.64 -0.76
N GLN A 78 -4.91 5.61 -0.46
CA GLN A 78 -6.24 5.70 -1.04
C GLN A 78 -6.16 6.51 -2.35
N TYR A 79 -6.40 5.85 -3.48
CA TYR A 79 -6.17 6.41 -4.82
C TYR A 79 -6.95 7.71 -5.07
N GLN A 80 -6.30 8.67 -5.72
CA GLN A 80 -6.81 10.02 -6.00
C GLN A 80 -7.10 10.88 -4.76
N THR A 81 -6.61 10.50 -3.61
CA THR A 81 -6.73 11.28 -2.38
C THR A 81 -5.34 11.52 -1.75
N PRO A 82 -5.18 12.48 -0.84
CA PRO A 82 -3.95 12.65 -0.08
C PRO A 82 -3.85 11.72 1.13
N TYR A 83 -4.69 10.69 1.21
CA TYR A 83 -4.77 9.88 2.42
C TYR A 83 -3.97 8.59 2.35
N ILE A 84 -3.32 8.27 3.47
CA ILE A 84 -2.80 6.96 3.79
C ILE A 84 -3.66 6.38 4.92
N LEU A 85 -4.25 5.22 4.67
CA LEU A 85 -5.09 4.51 5.63
C LEU A 85 -4.24 3.51 6.41
N LYS A 86 -4.38 3.48 7.74
CA LYS A 86 -3.84 2.43 8.61
C LYS A 86 -4.94 1.43 8.89
N ILE A 87 -4.74 0.18 8.49
CA ILE A 87 -5.78 -0.86 8.46
C ILE A 87 -5.38 -1.99 9.41
N SER A 88 -6.31 -2.43 10.25
CA SER A 88 -6.15 -3.64 11.05
C SER A 88 -6.28 -4.89 10.15
N PRO A 89 -5.25 -5.74 10.02
CA PRO A 89 -5.35 -6.97 9.21
C PRO A 89 -6.28 -8.02 9.84
N VAL A 90 -6.64 -7.85 11.11
CA VAL A 90 -7.54 -8.76 11.82
C VAL A 90 -9.00 -8.44 11.52
N SER A 91 -9.39 -7.17 11.67
CA SER A 91 -10.79 -6.74 11.52
C SER A 91 -11.13 -6.21 10.12
N GLY A 92 -10.15 -5.71 9.35
CA GLY A 92 -10.38 -4.97 8.12
C GLY A 92 -10.82 -3.52 8.37
N GLU A 93 -10.78 -3.05 9.61
CA GLU A 93 -11.17 -1.69 9.96
C GLU A 93 -10.00 -0.71 9.75
N VAL A 94 -10.28 0.45 9.19
CA VAL A 94 -9.37 1.59 9.16
C VAL A 94 -9.29 2.18 10.56
N VAL A 95 -8.15 2.02 11.22
CA VAL A 95 -7.94 2.46 12.61
C VAL A 95 -7.32 3.85 12.71
N ALA A 96 -6.71 4.33 11.64
CA ALA A 96 -6.19 5.70 11.52
C ALA A 96 -6.10 6.12 10.06
N LYS A 97 -6.09 7.42 9.83
CA LYS A 97 -5.96 8.05 8.51
C LYS A 97 -4.98 9.21 8.60
N THR A 98 -3.99 9.21 7.74
CA THR A 98 -2.98 10.26 7.67
C THR A 98 -3.19 11.09 6.41
N ASP A 99 -3.27 12.41 6.57
CA ASP A 99 -3.32 13.37 5.46
C ASP A 99 -1.88 13.80 5.09
N ILE A 100 -1.49 13.58 3.84
CA ILE A 100 -0.18 13.98 3.28
C ILE A 100 -0.31 15.07 2.20
N SER A 101 -1.38 15.85 2.22
CA SER A 101 -1.61 16.95 1.26
C SER A 101 -0.48 17.97 1.22
N ASP A 102 0.17 18.24 2.36
CA ASP A 102 1.32 19.13 2.43
C ASP A 102 2.50 18.62 1.61
N LEU A 103 2.79 17.31 1.68
CA LEU A 103 3.85 16.68 0.89
C LEU A 103 3.51 16.71 -0.61
N TRP A 104 2.27 16.42 -0.94
CA TRP A 104 1.76 16.50 -2.33
C TRP A 104 1.91 17.92 -2.89
N THR A 105 1.50 18.93 -2.12
CA THR A 105 1.61 20.33 -2.51
C THR A 105 3.07 20.76 -2.70
N ARG A 106 3.98 20.35 -1.82
CA ARG A 106 5.42 20.62 -1.95
C ARG A 106 6.01 19.99 -3.22
N SER A 107 5.69 18.71 -3.48
CA SER A 107 6.16 18.03 -4.68
C SER A 107 5.59 18.68 -5.94
N LYS A 108 4.32 19.11 -5.92
CA LYS A 108 3.67 19.79 -7.05
C LYS A 108 4.31 21.16 -7.37
N ALA A 109 4.82 21.84 -6.38
CA ALA A 109 5.56 23.09 -6.58
C ALA A 109 6.89 22.88 -7.32
N ARG A 110 7.45 21.67 -7.30
CA ARG A 110 8.70 21.30 -7.98
C ARG A 110 8.48 20.60 -9.33
N ASN A 111 7.39 19.87 -9.46
CA ASN A 111 6.98 19.25 -10.71
C ASN A 111 5.46 19.38 -10.89
N ALA A 112 5.04 20.35 -11.68
CA ALA A 112 3.62 20.61 -11.94
C ALA A 112 2.90 19.45 -12.63
N ASN A 113 3.63 18.54 -13.29
CA ASN A 113 3.10 17.40 -14.04
C ASN A 113 3.04 16.10 -13.20
N LEU A 114 3.37 16.15 -11.91
CA LEU A 114 3.24 14.98 -11.05
C LEU A 114 1.78 14.52 -10.93
N ASP A 115 1.63 13.24 -10.61
CA ASP A 115 0.35 12.60 -10.36
C ASP A 115 0.14 12.33 -8.86
N VAL A 116 -0.76 11.46 -8.49
CA VAL A 116 -1.22 11.19 -7.14
C VAL A 116 -0.14 10.62 -6.20
N PRO A 117 -0.31 10.78 -4.87
CA PRO A 117 0.46 10.03 -3.89
C PRO A 117 0.31 8.53 -4.14
N ASN A 118 1.43 7.81 -4.24
CA ASN A 118 1.43 6.37 -4.43
C ASN A 118 2.84 5.82 -4.19
N GLY A 119 3.07 5.30 -3.02
CA GLY A 119 4.33 4.69 -2.61
C GLY A 119 4.56 4.86 -1.12
N ILE A 120 4.63 3.75 -0.41
CA ILE A 120 4.99 3.65 1.01
C ILE A 120 6.09 2.59 1.10
N ALA A 121 7.15 2.86 1.85
CA ALA A 121 8.18 1.87 2.11
C ALA A 121 8.62 1.93 3.57
N TYR A 122 8.91 0.78 4.14
CA TYR A 122 9.34 0.64 5.51
C TYR A 122 10.69 -0.05 5.62
N ASP A 123 11.66 0.61 6.23
CA ASP A 123 12.90 -0.02 6.64
C ASP A 123 12.80 -0.52 8.07
N ALA A 124 12.57 -1.81 8.24
CA ALA A 124 12.42 -2.45 9.54
C ALA A 124 13.70 -2.37 10.41
N ALA A 125 14.88 -2.22 9.81
CA ALA A 125 16.13 -2.12 10.56
C ALA A 125 16.29 -0.75 11.23
N THR A 126 15.89 0.32 10.54
CA THR A 126 16.00 1.70 11.04
C THR A 126 14.67 2.26 11.55
N LYS A 127 13.57 1.52 11.38
CA LYS A 127 12.20 1.95 11.72
C LYS A 127 11.75 3.19 10.95
N LYS A 128 12.34 3.43 9.79
CA LYS A 128 12.03 4.58 8.96
C LYS A 128 10.94 4.26 7.95
N ILE A 129 10.03 5.19 7.77
CA ILE A 129 8.96 5.12 6.79
C ILE A 129 9.20 6.18 5.73
N TYR A 130 9.02 5.80 4.48
CA TYR A 130 9.20 6.68 3.34
C TYR A 130 7.91 6.73 2.53
N VAL A 131 7.57 7.91 2.02
CA VAL A 131 6.42 8.09 1.13
C VAL A 131 6.83 8.88 -0.11
N THR A 132 6.16 8.56 -1.23
CA THR A 132 6.34 9.24 -2.51
C THR A 132 5.03 9.23 -3.30
N GLY A 133 5.08 9.62 -4.56
CA GLY A 133 3.96 9.57 -5.50
C GLY A 133 4.42 9.37 -6.93
N LYS A 134 3.45 9.18 -7.84
CA LYS A 134 3.71 9.01 -9.26
C LYS A 134 4.33 10.29 -9.83
N TRP A 135 5.56 10.17 -10.37
CA TRP A 135 6.37 11.27 -10.91
C TRP A 135 6.74 12.35 -9.90
N TRP A 136 6.71 12.01 -8.60
CA TRP A 136 7.21 12.92 -7.58
C TRP A 136 8.73 13.02 -7.67
N PRO A 137 9.30 14.21 -7.58
CA PRO A 137 10.76 14.40 -7.59
C PRO A 137 11.42 14.05 -6.25
N GLU A 138 10.62 13.82 -5.20
CA GLU A 138 11.11 13.52 -3.86
C GLU A 138 10.57 12.21 -3.29
N LEU A 139 11.39 11.63 -2.41
CA LEU A 139 11.04 10.63 -1.42
C LEU A 139 11.12 11.29 -0.04
N TYR A 140 10.04 11.26 0.72
CA TYR A 140 9.96 11.86 2.04
C TYR A 140 10.10 10.81 3.13
N GLU A 141 11.05 11.03 4.07
CA GLU A 141 11.06 10.30 5.33
C GLU A 141 9.97 10.91 6.24
N VAL A 142 9.07 10.06 6.74
CA VAL A 142 7.92 10.48 7.55
C VAL A 142 7.83 9.67 8.84
N GLN A 143 7.10 10.21 9.80
CA GLN A 143 6.69 9.49 11.00
C GLN A 143 5.18 9.63 11.13
N PHE A 144 4.47 8.52 11.10
CA PHE A 144 3.03 8.52 11.38
C PHE A 144 2.82 8.67 12.88
N GLY A 145 1.83 9.49 13.25
CA GLY A 145 1.41 9.64 14.65
C GLY A 145 0.97 8.29 15.26
N GLN A 146 1.20 8.15 16.56
CA GLN A 146 0.72 6.99 17.33
C GLN A 146 -0.78 7.04 17.52
#